data_0f2e6d2ea3773036d59cd4c8ce097411
#
_entry.id   0f2e6d2ea3773036d59cd4c8ce097411
#
_cell.length_a   1.000
_cell.length_b   1.000
_cell.length_c   1.000
_cell.angle_alpha   90.00
_cell.angle_beta   90.00
_cell.angle_gamma   90.00
#
_symmetry.space_group_name_H-M   'P 1'
#
loop_
_entity.id
_entity.type
_entity.pdbx_description
1 polymer ?
#
loop_
_entity_poly.entity_id
_entity_poly.type
_entity_poly.pdbx_seq_one_letter_code
_entity_poly.pdbx_strand_id
1 'polypeptide(L)'
;MTTSTVTRQTFDEVMVPVFSPAPFVPDRAEGSRVWDTAGREYIDFACGIAVTSLGHGHPELLKVLDEQGRKLWHIGNGYTNEPVLRLAKRLESLTFADRAFFANSGAEANEAALKLARRVAFDRHGADKYEIVSFVQSFHGRTFFTVSVGGQPKYSEGFGPVPEGIKHLPFNDIEAAKAAIGPKTCAVIVEPVQGEGGVIPADPAFLKALREACDANGALLIFDEVQTGVGRTGQFYAYMDTGVTPDILTTAKALGNGFPIGAMLTTNELAAHFKVGVHGTTYGGNPLASAIADKVVELIGDPALLEGVRERSVRLKGALERINARFGIFKDVRGKGLLVGAELTAAFDGRAKDFVTTAAENGLIMLIAGPNVLRFVPSLVIPFDLLDEGVKRFEKAVEQVLAAQEATAR
;
A
#
# COMPACT_ATOMS: atom_id res chain seq x y z
N MET A 1 -4.17 23.79 -35.09
CA MET A 1 -4.75 22.67 -34.30
C MET A 1 -5.46 23.31 -33.14
N THR A 2 -6.79 23.29 -33.12
CA THR A 2 -7.59 23.74 -31.95
C THR A 2 -7.30 22.76 -30.82
N THR A 3 -6.65 23.22 -29.77
CA THR A 3 -6.53 22.45 -28.52
C THR A 3 -7.94 22.22 -27.98
N SER A 4 -8.48 21.01 -28.14
CA SER A 4 -9.75 20.65 -27.52
C SER A 4 -9.56 20.79 -26.00
N THR A 5 -10.46 21.50 -25.35
CA THR A 5 -10.44 21.68 -23.90
C THR A 5 -10.63 20.30 -23.24
N VAL A 6 -9.61 19.79 -22.56
CA VAL A 6 -9.69 18.53 -21.84
C VAL A 6 -10.49 18.74 -20.54
N THR A 7 -11.54 17.95 -20.34
CA THR A 7 -12.45 18.04 -19.19
C THR A 7 -12.58 16.69 -18.48
N ARG A 8 -13.27 16.63 -17.36
CA ARG A 8 -13.62 15.37 -16.66
C ARG A 8 -14.36 14.40 -17.62
N GLN A 9 -15.22 14.91 -18.50
CA GLN A 9 -15.95 14.10 -19.48
C GLN A 9 -15.00 13.42 -20.49
N THR A 10 -13.89 14.05 -20.84
CA THR A 10 -12.88 13.46 -21.73
C THR A 10 -12.37 12.10 -21.21
N PHE A 11 -12.33 11.91 -19.87
CA PHE A 11 -11.98 10.60 -19.31
C PHE A 11 -12.93 9.49 -19.77
N ASP A 12 -14.25 9.76 -19.76
CA ASP A 12 -15.25 8.78 -20.14
C ASP A 12 -15.23 8.46 -21.65
N GLU A 13 -14.69 9.40 -22.46
CA GLU A 13 -14.58 9.27 -23.90
C GLU A 13 -13.34 8.48 -24.37
N VAL A 14 -12.20 8.58 -23.62
CA VAL A 14 -10.91 8.07 -24.12
C VAL A 14 -10.23 7.04 -23.20
N MET A 15 -10.70 6.87 -21.97
CA MET A 15 -10.11 5.93 -21.01
C MET A 15 -10.91 4.64 -20.93
N VAL A 16 -10.20 3.51 -20.76
CA VAL A 16 -10.88 2.24 -20.45
C VAL A 16 -11.62 2.40 -19.12
N PRO A 17 -12.93 2.04 -19.03
CA PRO A 17 -13.80 2.37 -17.88
C PRO A 17 -13.56 1.46 -16.66
N VAL A 18 -12.31 1.33 -16.22
CA VAL A 18 -11.92 0.53 -15.04
C VAL A 18 -11.86 1.36 -13.74
N PHE A 19 -12.03 2.68 -13.86
CA PHE A 19 -12.03 3.62 -12.73
C PHE A 19 -13.28 4.51 -12.78
N SER A 20 -13.71 4.96 -11.60
CA SER A 20 -14.77 5.97 -11.44
C SER A 20 -14.17 7.18 -10.72
N PRO A 21 -13.48 8.08 -11.45
CA PRO A 21 -12.82 9.24 -10.85
C PRO A 21 -13.83 10.24 -10.30
N ALA A 22 -13.38 11.06 -9.34
CA ALA A 22 -14.15 12.16 -8.77
C ALA A 22 -14.60 13.17 -9.86
N PRO A 23 -15.64 13.98 -9.59
CA PRO A 23 -16.17 14.92 -10.57
C PRO A 23 -15.27 16.14 -10.84
N PHE A 24 -14.15 16.28 -10.14
CA PHE A 24 -13.17 17.34 -10.32
C PHE A 24 -11.85 16.78 -10.91
N VAL A 25 -11.07 17.64 -11.55
CA VAL A 25 -9.78 17.30 -12.15
C VAL A 25 -8.68 18.00 -11.33
N PRO A 26 -7.86 17.27 -10.56
CA PRO A 26 -6.70 17.84 -9.90
C PRO A 26 -5.73 18.45 -10.93
N ASP A 27 -5.18 19.63 -10.61
CA ASP A 27 -4.26 20.37 -11.48
C ASP A 27 -2.85 20.47 -10.85
N ARG A 28 -2.78 20.91 -9.58
CA ARG A 28 -1.53 21.07 -8.86
C ARG A 28 -1.66 20.64 -7.40
N ALA A 29 -0.53 20.33 -6.79
CA ALA A 29 -0.50 19.95 -5.38
C ALA A 29 0.82 20.38 -4.71
N GLU A 30 0.77 20.65 -3.41
CA GLU A 30 1.91 21.03 -2.57
C GLU A 30 1.70 20.53 -1.14
N GLY A 31 2.66 19.81 -0.58
CA GLY A 31 2.54 19.19 0.74
C GLY A 31 1.30 18.28 0.82
N SER A 32 0.37 18.60 1.69
CA SER A 32 -0.91 17.87 1.82
C SER A 32 -2.11 18.63 1.23
N ARG A 33 -1.89 19.55 0.32
CA ARG A 33 -2.92 20.31 -0.37
C ARG A 33 -2.95 19.98 -1.85
N VAL A 34 -4.14 19.89 -2.43
CA VAL A 34 -4.39 19.69 -3.84
C VAL A 34 -5.34 20.78 -4.33
N TRP A 35 -5.14 21.27 -5.54
CA TRP A 35 -6.06 22.20 -6.20
C TRP A 35 -6.55 21.62 -7.50
N ASP A 36 -7.83 21.80 -7.79
CA ASP A 36 -8.39 21.39 -9.07
C ASP A 36 -8.26 22.51 -10.13
N THR A 37 -8.66 22.17 -11.35
CA THR A 37 -8.65 23.10 -12.49
C THR A 37 -9.57 24.32 -12.32
N ALA A 38 -10.50 24.30 -11.36
CA ALA A 38 -11.31 25.43 -10.99
C ALA A 38 -10.67 26.28 -9.86
N GLY A 39 -9.50 25.89 -9.37
CA GLY A 39 -8.76 26.56 -8.29
C GLY A 39 -9.28 26.23 -6.89
N ARG A 40 -10.17 25.26 -6.75
CA ARG A 40 -10.67 24.82 -5.45
C ARG A 40 -9.62 24.00 -4.72
N GLU A 41 -9.41 24.31 -3.43
CA GLU A 41 -8.46 23.62 -2.57
C GLU A 41 -9.08 22.42 -1.85
N TYR A 42 -8.27 21.36 -1.76
CA TYR A 42 -8.56 20.15 -0.99
C TYR A 42 -7.40 19.82 -0.07
N ILE A 43 -7.70 19.31 1.12
CA ILE A 43 -6.73 18.64 1.98
C ILE A 43 -6.69 17.16 1.56
N ASP A 44 -5.50 16.60 1.40
CA ASP A 44 -5.30 15.24 0.90
C ASP A 44 -5.06 14.25 2.05
N PHE A 45 -6.10 13.48 2.41
CA PHE A 45 -6.01 12.33 3.31
C PHE A 45 -5.99 10.99 2.56
N ALA A 46 -5.79 11.02 1.24
CA ALA A 46 -5.68 9.84 0.40
C ALA A 46 -4.24 9.54 -0.04
N CYS A 47 -3.44 10.58 -0.28
CA CYS A 47 -2.06 10.49 -0.74
C CYS A 47 -1.88 9.52 -1.93
N GLY A 48 -2.83 9.50 -2.90
CA GLY A 48 -2.77 8.57 -4.03
C GLY A 48 -2.75 7.10 -3.60
N ILE A 49 -3.55 6.73 -2.59
CA ILE A 49 -3.62 5.41 -1.94
C ILE A 49 -2.33 5.10 -1.13
N ALA A 50 -2.01 5.99 -0.17
CA ALA A 50 -0.83 5.91 0.70
C ALA A 50 0.53 5.93 -0.04
N VAL A 51 0.60 6.68 -1.14
CA VAL A 51 1.79 6.78 -2.00
C VAL A 51 2.63 8.01 -1.69
N THR A 52 2.07 9.22 -1.74
CA THR A 52 2.79 10.48 -1.53
C THR A 52 3.03 10.75 -0.05
N SER A 53 3.83 9.89 0.57
CA SER A 53 4.04 9.86 2.02
C SER A 53 4.77 11.08 2.58
N LEU A 54 5.64 11.71 1.79
CA LEU A 54 6.31 12.99 2.12
C LEU A 54 5.52 14.21 1.62
N GLY A 55 4.26 14.00 1.17
CA GLY A 55 3.46 15.04 0.52
C GLY A 55 3.85 15.26 -0.94
N HIS A 56 3.08 16.12 -1.59
CA HIS A 56 3.28 16.51 -2.98
C HIS A 56 4.39 17.57 -3.11
N GLY A 57 5.18 17.50 -4.18
CA GLY A 57 6.17 18.53 -4.50
C GLY A 57 7.27 18.70 -3.45
N HIS A 58 7.66 17.63 -2.75
CA HIS A 58 8.68 17.72 -1.69
C HIS A 58 9.99 18.28 -2.23
N PRO A 59 10.54 19.38 -1.66
CA PRO A 59 11.68 20.12 -2.23
C PRO A 59 12.91 19.26 -2.50
N GLU A 60 13.28 18.38 -1.55
CA GLU A 60 14.45 17.50 -1.71
C GLU A 60 14.24 16.47 -2.84
N LEU A 61 13.01 15.99 -3.06
CA LEU A 61 12.71 15.07 -4.15
C LEU A 61 12.72 15.78 -5.50
N LEU A 62 12.20 17.00 -5.58
CA LEU A 62 12.27 17.82 -6.80
C LEU A 62 13.71 18.13 -7.18
N LYS A 63 14.56 18.44 -6.19
CA LYS A 63 16.00 18.64 -6.39
C LYS A 63 16.67 17.40 -6.98
N VAL A 64 16.44 16.23 -6.37
CA VAL A 64 16.99 14.95 -6.87
C VAL A 64 16.46 14.63 -8.27
N LEU A 65 15.17 14.88 -8.54
CA LEU A 65 14.56 14.69 -9.84
C LEU A 65 15.25 15.55 -10.93
N ASP A 66 15.49 16.85 -10.66
CA ASP A 66 16.18 17.73 -11.59
C ASP A 66 17.64 17.29 -11.80
N GLU A 67 18.38 17.04 -10.73
CA GLU A 67 19.78 16.64 -10.80
C GLU A 67 19.99 15.31 -11.52
N GLN A 68 19.22 14.27 -11.18
CA GLN A 68 19.33 12.96 -11.83
C GLN A 68 18.71 12.97 -13.22
N GLY A 69 17.64 13.74 -13.43
CA GLY A 69 16.98 13.92 -14.72
C GLY A 69 17.89 14.52 -15.79
N ARG A 70 18.86 15.36 -15.40
CA ARG A 70 19.90 15.90 -16.30
C ARG A 70 21.04 14.94 -16.59
N LYS A 71 21.18 13.84 -15.82
CA LYS A 71 22.28 12.87 -15.97
C LYS A 71 21.85 11.66 -16.79
N LEU A 72 20.97 10.85 -16.25
CA LEU A 72 20.63 9.55 -16.83
C LEU A 72 19.25 9.08 -16.31
N TRP A 73 18.32 8.82 -17.23
CA TRP A 73 16.98 8.35 -16.89
C TRP A 73 16.90 6.84 -16.84
N HIS A 74 17.50 6.18 -17.85
CA HIS A 74 17.43 4.73 -18.04
C HIS A 74 18.66 4.21 -18.80
N ILE A 75 19.11 3.00 -18.45
CA ILE A 75 20.21 2.35 -19.16
C ILE A 75 20.00 0.84 -19.36
N GLY A 76 19.01 0.25 -18.69
CA GLY A 76 18.75 -1.20 -18.70
C GLY A 76 19.67 -2.00 -17.78
N ASN A 77 19.21 -3.21 -17.44
CA ASN A 77 19.86 -4.07 -16.43
C ASN A 77 21.07 -4.88 -16.99
N GLY A 78 21.40 -4.72 -18.26
CA GLY A 78 22.69 -5.19 -18.80
C GLY A 78 23.88 -4.38 -18.29
N TYR A 79 23.60 -3.20 -17.72
CA TYR A 79 24.54 -2.32 -17.04
C TYR A 79 24.00 -2.03 -15.64
N THR A 80 24.86 -1.69 -14.71
CA THR A 80 24.43 -1.16 -13.41
C THR A 80 24.52 0.36 -13.37
N ASN A 81 23.94 0.98 -12.33
CA ASN A 81 24.02 2.42 -12.13
C ASN A 81 24.21 2.73 -10.63
N GLU A 82 24.83 3.85 -10.32
CA GLU A 82 25.16 4.23 -8.94
C GLU A 82 23.91 4.46 -8.06
N PRO A 83 22.83 5.16 -8.53
CA PRO A 83 21.63 5.34 -7.72
C PRO A 83 21.01 4.03 -7.23
N VAL A 84 20.90 2.99 -8.06
CA VAL A 84 20.31 1.71 -7.65
C VAL A 84 21.17 0.98 -6.63
N LEU A 85 22.49 1.06 -6.77
CA LEU A 85 23.42 0.46 -5.81
C LEU A 85 23.34 1.17 -4.44
N ARG A 86 23.23 2.48 -4.42
CA ARG A 86 23.09 3.30 -3.21
C ARG A 86 21.77 3.00 -2.51
N LEU A 87 20.64 2.95 -3.24
CA LEU A 87 19.35 2.56 -2.71
C LEU A 87 19.39 1.14 -2.11
N ALA A 88 19.98 0.17 -2.83
CA ALA A 88 20.10 -1.20 -2.34
C ALA A 88 20.90 -1.27 -1.04
N LYS A 89 22.04 -0.56 -0.95
CA LYS A 89 22.84 -0.51 0.28
C LYS A 89 22.11 0.16 1.45
N ARG A 90 21.32 1.18 1.17
CA ARG A 90 20.52 1.83 2.22
C ARG A 90 19.43 0.90 2.74
N LEU A 91 18.71 0.18 1.86
CA LEU A 91 17.70 -0.80 2.27
C LEU A 91 18.32 -1.97 3.04
N GLU A 92 19.50 -2.47 2.62
CA GLU A 92 20.26 -3.47 3.35
C GLU A 92 20.56 -3.00 4.78
N SER A 93 21.03 -1.76 4.95
CA SER A 93 21.39 -1.23 6.27
C SER A 93 20.20 -1.00 7.22
N LEU A 94 18.98 -0.90 6.69
CA LEU A 94 17.76 -0.60 7.43
C LEU A 94 16.87 -1.82 7.67
N THR A 95 17.17 -2.98 7.06
CA THR A 95 16.28 -4.16 7.08
C THR A 95 17.05 -5.45 7.37
N PHE A 96 16.33 -6.56 7.45
CA PHE A 96 16.94 -7.90 7.56
C PHE A 96 17.56 -8.38 6.24
N ALA A 97 17.26 -7.72 5.13
CA ALA A 97 17.57 -8.22 3.80
C ALA A 97 18.99 -7.88 3.35
N ASP A 98 19.65 -8.84 2.71
CA ASP A 98 20.97 -8.68 2.10
C ASP A 98 20.87 -8.28 0.62
N ARG A 99 19.74 -8.55 -0.02
CA ARG A 99 19.54 -8.43 -1.48
C ARG A 99 18.21 -7.76 -1.81
N ALA A 100 18.22 -6.95 -2.86
CA ALA A 100 17.04 -6.30 -3.42
C ALA A 100 16.91 -6.62 -4.92
N PHE A 101 15.69 -6.87 -5.37
CA PHE A 101 15.29 -6.83 -6.77
C PHE A 101 14.32 -5.66 -6.95
N PHE A 102 14.64 -4.75 -7.87
CA PHE A 102 13.80 -3.58 -8.13
C PHE A 102 12.87 -3.81 -9.32
N ALA A 103 11.65 -3.32 -9.20
CA ALA A 103 10.58 -3.37 -10.18
C ALA A 103 9.89 -2.00 -10.28
N ASN A 104 8.74 -1.90 -10.94
CA ASN A 104 8.05 -0.63 -11.17
C ASN A 104 6.76 -0.47 -10.36
N SER A 105 6.30 -1.54 -9.77
CA SER A 105 5.03 -1.60 -9.01
C SER A 105 5.09 -2.64 -7.90
N GLY A 106 4.12 -2.54 -6.96
CA GLY A 106 3.93 -3.56 -5.93
C GLY A 106 3.51 -4.92 -6.51
N ALA A 107 2.73 -4.93 -7.58
CA ALA A 107 2.36 -6.17 -8.26
C ALA A 107 3.59 -6.91 -8.80
N GLU A 108 4.51 -6.20 -9.47
CA GLU A 108 5.76 -6.80 -9.98
C GLU A 108 6.68 -7.26 -8.83
N ALA A 109 6.73 -6.52 -7.72
CA ALA A 109 7.47 -6.94 -6.53
C ALA A 109 6.90 -8.25 -5.95
N ASN A 110 5.58 -8.36 -5.86
CA ASN A 110 4.89 -9.58 -5.40
C ASN A 110 5.07 -10.75 -6.39
N GLU A 111 5.02 -10.50 -7.70
CA GLU A 111 5.35 -11.51 -8.71
C GLU A 111 6.77 -12.08 -8.50
N ALA A 112 7.75 -11.20 -8.27
CA ALA A 112 9.12 -11.59 -8.01
C ALA A 112 9.22 -12.44 -6.72
N ALA A 113 8.55 -12.03 -5.64
CA ALA A 113 8.53 -12.73 -4.37
C ALA A 113 7.92 -14.14 -4.48
N LEU A 114 6.76 -14.25 -5.13
CA LEU A 114 6.06 -15.52 -5.33
C LEU A 114 6.84 -16.47 -6.26
N LYS A 115 7.46 -15.92 -7.32
CA LYS A 115 8.33 -16.70 -8.21
C LYS A 115 9.59 -17.19 -7.47
N LEU A 116 10.21 -16.34 -6.64
CA LEU A 116 11.37 -16.74 -5.85
C LEU A 116 11.00 -17.87 -4.89
N ALA A 117 9.87 -17.73 -4.18
CA ALA A 117 9.42 -18.76 -3.24
C ALA A 117 9.16 -20.11 -3.93
N ARG A 118 8.49 -20.12 -5.08
CA ARG A 118 8.32 -21.35 -5.88
C ARG A 118 9.65 -21.92 -6.37
N ARG A 119 10.58 -21.05 -6.79
CA ARG A 119 11.90 -21.49 -7.25
C ARG A 119 12.72 -22.12 -6.12
N VAL A 120 12.74 -21.50 -4.95
CA VAL A 120 13.40 -22.06 -3.75
C VAL A 120 12.83 -23.42 -3.39
N ALA A 121 11.50 -23.53 -3.36
CA ALA A 121 10.82 -24.78 -3.04
C ALA A 121 11.13 -25.88 -4.06
N PHE A 122 11.12 -25.55 -5.35
CA PHE A 122 11.48 -26.48 -6.42
C PHE A 122 12.92 -26.99 -6.28
N ASP A 123 13.87 -26.09 -6.03
CA ASP A 123 15.29 -26.44 -5.91
C ASP A 123 15.58 -27.29 -4.66
N ARG A 124 14.83 -27.08 -3.57
CA ARG A 124 15.05 -27.78 -2.28
C ARG A 124 14.23 -29.06 -2.14
N HIS A 125 13.03 -29.12 -2.72
CA HIS A 125 12.03 -30.13 -2.42
C HIS A 125 11.40 -30.78 -3.67
N GLY A 126 11.69 -30.29 -4.88
CA GLY A 126 11.10 -30.76 -6.12
C GLY A 126 9.77 -30.10 -6.48
N ALA A 127 9.12 -30.58 -7.54
CA ALA A 127 7.98 -29.95 -8.20
C ALA A 127 6.67 -29.96 -7.38
N ASP A 128 6.54 -30.83 -6.40
CA ASP A 128 5.28 -31.03 -5.65
C ASP A 128 5.04 -29.97 -4.58
N LYS A 129 6.06 -29.17 -4.23
CA LYS A 129 5.99 -28.10 -3.22
C LYS A 129 5.80 -26.75 -3.91
N TYR A 130 4.56 -26.41 -4.27
CA TYR A 130 4.22 -25.20 -5.05
C TYR A 130 3.01 -24.43 -4.53
N GLU A 131 2.34 -24.94 -3.48
CA GLU A 131 1.14 -24.31 -2.94
C GLU A 131 1.48 -22.96 -2.27
N ILE A 132 0.61 -21.97 -2.47
CA ILE A 132 0.70 -20.65 -1.86
C ILE A 132 -0.53 -20.45 -0.99
N VAL A 133 -0.32 -20.05 0.25
CA VAL A 133 -1.38 -19.62 1.17
C VAL A 133 -1.44 -18.10 1.18
N SER A 134 -2.64 -17.57 1.03
CA SER A 134 -2.99 -16.16 1.14
C SER A 134 -4.27 -16.02 1.97
N PHE A 135 -4.79 -14.81 2.11
CA PHE A 135 -5.91 -14.55 3.01
C PHE A 135 -7.07 -13.85 2.31
N VAL A 136 -8.29 -14.18 2.72
CA VAL A 136 -9.51 -13.50 2.28
C VAL A 136 -9.36 -11.99 2.53
N GLN A 137 -9.87 -11.17 1.61
CA GLN A 137 -9.76 -9.70 1.58
C GLN A 137 -8.36 -9.14 1.30
N SER A 138 -7.32 -9.97 1.13
CA SER A 138 -5.99 -9.47 0.77
C SER A 138 -5.95 -8.82 -0.62
N PHE A 139 -4.96 -7.94 -0.82
CA PHE A 139 -4.69 -7.31 -2.11
C PHE A 139 -3.19 -7.32 -2.42
N HIS A 140 -2.78 -8.11 -3.42
CA HIS A 140 -1.37 -8.28 -3.79
C HIS A 140 -1.03 -7.77 -5.20
N GLY A 141 -1.99 -7.23 -5.94
CA GLY A 141 -1.81 -6.67 -7.28
C GLY A 141 -2.89 -7.10 -8.28
N ARG A 142 -2.70 -6.67 -9.53
CA ARG A 142 -3.65 -6.89 -10.64
C ARG A 142 -3.05 -7.64 -11.83
N THR A 143 -1.83 -8.17 -11.74
CA THR A 143 -1.27 -9.10 -12.72
C THR A 143 -1.92 -10.47 -12.58
N PHE A 144 -1.86 -11.32 -13.60
CA PHE A 144 -2.59 -12.59 -13.61
C PHE A 144 -2.30 -13.48 -12.40
N PHE A 145 -1.05 -13.52 -11.95
CA PHE A 145 -0.72 -14.34 -10.78
C PHE A 145 -1.06 -13.63 -9.47
N THR A 146 -0.69 -12.36 -9.31
CA THR A 146 -1.01 -11.62 -8.08
C THR A 146 -2.50 -11.41 -7.86
N VAL A 147 -3.31 -11.24 -8.91
CA VAL A 147 -4.77 -11.14 -8.77
C VAL A 147 -5.37 -12.47 -8.33
N SER A 148 -4.77 -13.58 -8.74
CA SER A 148 -5.19 -14.93 -8.33
C SER A 148 -4.80 -15.24 -6.88
N VAL A 149 -3.67 -14.70 -6.41
CA VAL A 149 -3.21 -14.81 -5.02
C VAL A 149 -3.99 -13.86 -4.11
N GLY A 150 -4.48 -12.73 -4.63
CA GLY A 150 -5.32 -11.80 -3.89
C GLY A 150 -6.67 -12.43 -3.46
N GLY A 151 -7.09 -12.15 -2.22
CA GLY A 151 -8.26 -12.77 -1.59
C GLY A 151 -9.59 -12.06 -1.83
N GLN A 152 -9.74 -11.32 -2.94
CA GLN A 152 -10.97 -10.59 -3.30
C GLN A 152 -11.50 -11.07 -4.64
N PRO A 153 -12.49 -12.00 -4.69
CA PRO A 153 -12.99 -12.64 -5.92
C PRO A 153 -13.42 -11.66 -7.01
N LYS A 154 -13.94 -10.49 -6.63
CA LYS A 154 -14.37 -9.44 -7.59
C LYS A 154 -13.25 -8.97 -8.54
N TYR A 155 -11.98 -9.23 -8.21
CA TYR A 155 -10.84 -8.83 -9.03
C TYR A 155 -10.33 -9.95 -9.95
N SER A 156 -10.64 -11.21 -9.62
CA SER A 156 -10.22 -12.39 -10.41
C SER A 156 -11.37 -13.01 -11.23
N GLU A 157 -12.62 -12.66 -10.92
CA GLU A 157 -13.79 -13.15 -11.66
C GLU A 157 -13.70 -12.78 -13.14
N GLY A 158 -13.91 -13.78 -14.02
CA GLY A 158 -13.83 -13.61 -15.47
C GLY A 158 -12.42 -13.71 -16.05
N PHE A 159 -11.37 -13.82 -15.22
CA PHE A 159 -9.96 -13.92 -15.65
C PHE A 159 -9.38 -15.32 -15.42
N GLY A 160 -10.22 -16.35 -15.31
CA GLY A 160 -9.79 -17.74 -15.11
C GLY A 160 -9.22 -18.38 -16.39
N PRO A 161 -8.63 -19.61 -16.27
CA PRO A 161 -8.53 -20.36 -15.03
C PRO A 161 -7.48 -19.81 -14.07
N VAL A 162 -7.80 -19.85 -12.76
CA VAL A 162 -6.85 -19.49 -11.72
C VAL A 162 -5.75 -20.56 -11.60
N PRO A 163 -4.48 -20.19 -11.46
CA PRO A 163 -3.40 -21.16 -11.26
C PRO A 163 -3.67 -22.08 -10.05
N GLU A 164 -3.37 -23.36 -10.22
CA GLU A 164 -3.53 -24.35 -9.14
C GLU A 164 -2.61 -24.06 -7.96
N GLY A 165 -3.01 -24.54 -6.77
CA GLY A 165 -2.21 -24.49 -5.55
C GLY A 165 -2.31 -23.16 -4.79
N ILE A 166 -3.28 -22.31 -5.09
CA ILE A 166 -3.55 -21.09 -4.33
C ILE A 166 -4.68 -21.37 -3.34
N LYS A 167 -4.45 -21.07 -2.04
CA LYS A 167 -5.42 -21.26 -0.96
C LYS A 167 -5.67 -19.91 -0.27
N HIS A 168 -6.95 -19.54 -0.12
CA HIS A 168 -7.36 -18.35 0.62
C HIS A 168 -7.98 -18.75 1.95
N LEU A 169 -7.39 -18.29 3.05
CA LEU A 169 -7.83 -18.58 4.41
C LEU A 169 -8.46 -17.34 5.06
N PRO A 170 -9.30 -17.51 6.09
CA PRO A 170 -9.74 -16.38 6.91
C PRO A 170 -8.53 -15.66 7.53
N PHE A 171 -8.52 -14.33 7.47
CA PHE A 171 -7.46 -13.53 8.09
C PHE A 171 -7.59 -13.54 9.61
N ASN A 172 -6.47 -13.61 10.33
CA ASN A 172 -6.38 -13.76 11.78
C ASN A 172 -6.92 -15.11 12.35
N ASP A 173 -7.16 -16.11 11.49
CA ASP A 173 -7.55 -17.46 11.94
C ASP A 173 -6.32 -18.37 12.04
N ILE A 174 -5.82 -18.53 13.27
CA ILE A 174 -4.63 -19.34 13.57
C ILE A 174 -4.86 -20.82 13.26
N GLU A 175 -6.03 -21.36 13.59
CA GLU A 175 -6.32 -22.79 13.40
C GLU A 175 -6.47 -23.14 11.91
N ALA A 176 -7.13 -22.28 11.14
CA ALA A 176 -7.19 -22.45 9.70
C ALA A 176 -5.78 -22.38 9.05
N ALA A 177 -4.93 -21.46 9.52
CA ALA A 177 -3.55 -21.34 9.03
C ALA A 177 -2.73 -22.61 9.35
N LYS A 178 -2.74 -23.10 10.58
CA LYS A 178 -2.04 -24.31 10.99
C LYS A 178 -2.49 -25.56 10.21
N ALA A 179 -3.79 -25.66 9.95
CA ALA A 179 -4.35 -26.80 9.22
C ALA A 179 -4.00 -26.80 7.73
N ALA A 180 -3.86 -25.62 7.13
CA ALA A 180 -3.66 -25.48 5.67
C ALA A 180 -2.18 -25.42 5.24
N ILE A 181 -1.28 -24.93 6.13
CA ILE A 181 0.15 -24.83 5.86
C ILE A 181 0.78 -26.22 6.09
N GLY A 182 1.26 -26.86 5.02
CA GLY A 182 1.72 -28.23 5.08
C GLY A 182 2.90 -28.50 4.12
N PRO A 183 3.27 -29.77 3.91
CA PRO A 183 4.46 -30.16 3.13
C PRO A 183 4.49 -29.64 1.70
N LYS A 184 3.32 -29.39 1.08
CA LYS A 184 3.20 -28.85 -0.28
C LYS A 184 3.24 -27.32 -0.32
N THR A 185 3.12 -26.63 0.82
CA THR A 185 3.14 -25.18 0.88
C THR A 185 4.56 -24.65 0.64
N CYS A 186 4.75 -23.86 -0.40
CA CYS A 186 6.03 -23.20 -0.69
C CYS A 186 6.11 -21.80 -0.06
N ALA A 187 4.98 -21.11 0.07
CA ALA A 187 4.93 -19.77 0.65
C ALA A 187 3.60 -19.46 1.31
N VAL A 188 3.67 -18.58 2.29
CA VAL A 188 2.54 -17.83 2.86
C VAL A 188 2.80 -16.35 2.59
N ILE A 189 1.83 -15.65 1.97
CA ILE A 189 1.90 -14.20 1.75
C ILE A 189 0.84 -13.51 2.59
N VAL A 190 1.25 -12.46 3.33
CA VAL A 190 0.39 -11.73 4.25
C VAL A 190 0.73 -10.24 4.28
N GLU A 191 -0.31 -9.40 4.37
CA GLU A 191 -0.16 -7.97 4.67
C GLU A 191 -0.13 -7.80 6.21
N PRO A 192 0.84 -7.10 6.82
CA PRO A 192 0.80 -6.80 8.27
C PRO A 192 -0.42 -5.96 8.69
N VAL A 193 -0.98 -5.20 7.75
CA VAL A 193 -2.32 -4.60 7.83
C VAL A 193 -2.96 -4.73 6.46
N GLN A 194 -4.08 -5.42 6.33
CA GLN A 194 -4.83 -5.48 5.08
C GLN A 194 -5.37 -4.09 4.74
N GLY A 195 -4.73 -3.41 3.79
CA GLY A 195 -5.06 -2.02 3.46
C GLY A 195 -6.36 -1.87 2.69
N GLU A 196 -6.54 -2.65 1.63
CA GLU A 196 -7.72 -2.63 0.76
C GLU A 196 -8.90 -3.45 1.35
N GLY A 197 -8.60 -4.42 2.19
CA GLY A 197 -9.57 -5.32 2.83
C GLY A 197 -10.29 -4.74 4.05
N GLY A 198 -10.12 -3.44 4.36
CA GLY A 198 -10.81 -2.81 5.48
C GLY A 198 -9.91 -2.25 6.58
N VAL A 199 -8.64 -2.03 6.29
CA VAL A 199 -7.61 -1.56 7.26
C VAL A 199 -7.59 -2.46 8.50
N ILE A 200 -7.40 -3.77 8.27
CA ILE A 200 -7.44 -4.78 9.34
C ILE A 200 -6.00 -5.15 9.73
N PRO A 201 -5.53 -4.81 10.95
CA PRO A 201 -4.23 -5.26 11.43
C PRO A 201 -4.19 -6.78 11.63
N ALA A 202 -3.07 -7.39 11.30
CA ALA A 202 -2.76 -8.76 11.68
C ALA A 202 -2.51 -8.83 13.20
N ASP A 203 -3.10 -9.83 13.87
CA ASP A 203 -2.83 -10.09 15.27
C ASP A 203 -1.38 -10.57 15.43
N PRO A 204 -0.63 -10.09 16.44
CA PRO A 204 0.74 -10.56 16.69
C PRO A 204 0.85 -12.08 16.87
N ALA A 205 -0.14 -12.68 17.56
CA ALA A 205 -0.19 -14.13 17.74
C ALA A 205 -0.39 -14.87 16.41
N PHE A 206 -1.18 -14.31 15.50
CA PHE A 206 -1.39 -14.86 14.16
C PHE A 206 -0.11 -14.81 13.32
N LEU A 207 0.59 -13.67 13.27
CA LEU A 207 1.87 -13.57 12.55
C LEU A 207 2.91 -14.55 13.10
N LYS A 208 2.98 -14.69 14.43
CA LYS A 208 3.85 -15.68 15.09
C LYS A 208 3.49 -17.10 14.69
N ALA A 209 2.20 -17.46 14.68
CA ALA A 209 1.74 -18.78 14.27
C ALA A 209 2.04 -19.06 12.79
N LEU A 210 1.94 -18.05 11.90
CA LEU A 210 2.36 -18.19 10.50
C LEU A 210 3.86 -18.48 10.39
N ARG A 211 4.71 -17.77 11.14
CA ARG A 211 6.15 -18.01 11.15
C ARG A 211 6.48 -19.41 11.60
N GLU A 212 5.91 -19.84 12.73
CA GLU A 212 6.12 -21.20 13.28
C GLU A 212 5.66 -22.31 12.31
N ALA A 213 4.50 -22.10 11.66
CA ALA A 213 3.99 -23.06 10.68
C ALA A 213 4.84 -23.10 9.39
N CYS A 214 5.33 -21.95 8.94
CA CYS A 214 6.25 -21.88 7.80
C CYS A 214 7.56 -22.60 8.11
N ASP A 215 8.17 -22.35 9.26
CA ASP A 215 9.42 -22.97 9.69
C ASP A 215 9.28 -24.50 9.78
N ALA A 216 8.20 -24.97 10.42
CA ALA A 216 7.94 -26.39 10.58
C ALA A 216 7.75 -27.14 9.26
N ASN A 217 7.31 -26.45 8.20
CA ASN A 217 7.03 -27.05 6.89
C ASN A 217 8.03 -26.65 5.79
N GLY A 218 9.07 -25.85 6.10
CA GLY A 218 10.01 -25.33 5.12
C GLY A 218 9.35 -24.46 4.03
N ALA A 219 8.29 -23.74 4.39
CA ALA A 219 7.63 -22.73 3.57
C ALA A 219 8.23 -21.36 3.83
N LEU A 220 8.21 -20.46 2.84
CA LEU A 220 8.68 -19.08 3.01
C LEU A 220 7.54 -18.16 3.46
N LEU A 221 7.81 -17.27 4.42
CA LEU A 221 6.90 -16.24 4.85
C LEU A 221 7.21 -14.94 4.10
N ILE A 222 6.22 -14.44 3.35
CA ILE A 222 6.31 -13.20 2.57
C ILE A 222 5.45 -12.15 3.25
N PHE A 223 6.05 -11.01 3.63
CA PHE A 223 5.29 -9.84 4.06
C PHE A 223 5.13 -8.88 2.89
N ASP A 224 3.87 -8.69 2.47
CA ASP A 224 3.51 -7.63 1.56
C ASP A 224 3.40 -6.31 2.33
N GLU A 225 4.47 -5.53 2.28
CA GLU A 225 4.55 -4.21 2.89
C GLU A 225 4.44 -3.07 1.86
N VAL A 226 3.78 -3.34 0.75
CA VAL A 226 3.54 -2.34 -0.30
C VAL A 226 2.75 -1.14 0.24
N GLN A 227 1.80 -1.36 1.17
CA GLN A 227 1.03 -0.27 1.78
C GLN A 227 1.48 0.06 3.20
N THR A 228 1.96 -0.88 3.98
CA THR A 228 2.37 -0.71 5.38
C THR A 228 3.78 -0.18 5.55
N GLY A 229 4.64 -0.39 4.56
CA GLY A 229 6.05 -0.04 4.63
C GLY A 229 6.35 1.45 4.45
N VAL A 230 7.63 1.75 4.53
CA VAL A 230 8.24 3.08 4.33
C VAL A 230 7.56 4.12 5.23
N GLY A 231 7.53 3.84 6.54
CA GLY A 231 7.10 4.77 7.58
C GLY A 231 5.60 4.80 7.87
N ARG A 232 4.74 4.21 7.04
CA ARG A 232 3.28 4.35 7.13
C ARG A 232 2.70 3.94 8.48
N THR A 233 3.25 2.90 9.12
CA THR A 233 2.79 2.37 10.41
C THR A 233 3.48 3.00 11.63
N GLY A 234 4.41 3.97 11.42
CA GLY A 234 5.22 4.55 12.49
C GLY A 234 6.52 3.78 12.77
N GLN A 235 6.75 2.69 12.04
CA GLN A 235 8.03 1.99 11.86
C GLN A 235 8.45 2.10 10.40
N PHE A 236 9.74 1.94 10.09
CA PHE A 236 10.18 2.00 8.69
C PHE A 236 9.51 0.89 7.87
N TYR A 237 9.48 -0.36 8.37
CA TYR A 237 8.60 -1.43 7.92
C TYR A 237 7.80 -1.98 9.10
N ALA A 238 6.55 -2.38 8.86
CA ALA A 238 5.65 -2.84 9.91
C ALA A 238 6.16 -4.10 10.63
N TYR A 239 6.94 -4.97 9.95
CA TYR A 239 7.49 -6.17 10.57
C TYR A 239 8.38 -5.87 11.78
N MET A 240 9.00 -4.68 11.84
CA MET A 240 9.97 -4.30 12.88
C MET A 240 9.38 -4.22 14.29
N ASP A 241 8.05 -4.14 14.41
CA ASP A 241 7.36 -4.14 15.72
C ASP A 241 6.45 -5.36 15.94
N THR A 242 6.50 -6.35 15.03
CA THR A 242 5.67 -7.57 15.14
C THR A 242 6.34 -8.71 15.90
N GLY A 243 7.64 -8.63 16.10
CA GLY A 243 8.46 -9.73 16.62
C GLY A 243 8.67 -10.88 15.62
N VAL A 244 8.25 -10.71 14.36
CA VAL A 244 8.37 -11.70 13.28
C VAL A 244 9.14 -11.09 12.12
N THR A 245 10.23 -11.75 11.70
CA THR A 245 10.97 -11.39 10.49
C THR A 245 10.52 -12.29 9.33
N PRO A 246 10.08 -11.72 8.19
CA PRO A 246 9.75 -12.52 7.01
C PRO A 246 11.01 -13.01 6.29
N ASP A 247 10.85 -14.00 5.41
CA ASP A 247 11.92 -14.46 4.50
C ASP A 247 12.05 -13.54 3.28
N ILE A 248 10.92 -12.97 2.86
CA ILE A 248 10.81 -12.04 1.73
C ILE A 248 9.89 -10.89 2.14
N LEU A 249 10.27 -9.67 1.78
CA LEU A 249 9.46 -8.47 1.96
C LEU A 249 9.27 -7.78 0.62
N THR A 250 8.06 -7.32 0.32
CA THR A 250 7.77 -6.52 -0.87
C THR A 250 7.37 -5.10 -0.49
N THR A 251 7.79 -4.12 -1.28
CA THR A 251 7.56 -2.70 -1.04
C THR A 251 7.36 -1.95 -2.34
N ALA A 252 6.59 -0.86 -2.31
CA ALA A 252 6.35 0.06 -3.43
C ALA A 252 5.72 1.36 -2.89
N LYS A 253 4.75 1.93 -3.57
CA LYS A 253 3.97 3.12 -3.12
C LYS A 253 4.84 4.21 -2.52
N ALA A 254 4.88 4.31 -1.19
CA ALA A 254 5.67 5.30 -0.46
C ALA A 254 7.16 5.27 -0.82
N LEU A 255 7.71 4.13 -1.25
CA LEU A 255 9.10 4.01 -1.68
C LEU A 255 9.50 5.03 -2.75
N GLY A 256 8.58 5.34 -3.67
CA GLY A 256 8.80 6.33 -4.72
C GLY A 256 8.16 7.70 -4.47
N ASN A 257 7.35 7.85 -3.42
CA ASN A 257 6.59 9.06 -3.12
C ASN A 257 5.83 9.62 -4.33
N GLY A 258 5.29 8.76 -5.19
CA GLY A 258 4.60 9.12 -6.43
C GLY A 258 5.37 8.72 -7.70
N PHE A 259 6.67 8.52 -7.64
CA PHE A 259 7.45 7.97 -8.75
C PHE A 259 7.32 6.43 -8.79
N PRO A 260 7.04 5.81 -9.95
CA PRO A 260 6.83 4.36 -10.03
C PRO A 260 8.10 3.57 -9.70
N ILE A 261 8.07 2.85 -8.60
CA ILE A 261 9.11 1.90 -8.17
C ILE A 261 8.51 0.89 -7.20
N GLY A 262 8.99 -0.36 -7.27
CA GLY A 262 8.76 -1.41 -6.30
C GLY A 262 10.03 -2.19 -6.05
N ALA A 263 10.06 -2.97 -4.97
CA ALA A 263 11.18 -3.85 -4.68
C ALA A 263 10.73 -5.10 -3.93
N MET A 264 11.43 -6.21 -4.19
CA MET A 264 11.44 -7.41 -3.37
C MET A 264 12.78 -7.45 -2.62
N LEU A 265 12.72 -7.62 -1.31
CA LEU A 265 13.87 -7.70 -0.41
C LEU A 265 13.96 -9.12 0.16
N THR A 266 15.16 -9.70 0.23
CA THR A 266 15.37 -11.06 0.73
C THR A 266 16.82 -11.28 1.19
N THR A 267 17.11 -12.47 1.73
CA THR A 267 18.44 -12.85 2.20
C THR A 267 19.36 -13.30 1.05
N ASN A 268 20.68 -13.34 1.29
CA ASN A 268 21.66 -13.89 0.37
C ASN A 268 21.35 -15.33 -0.02
N GLU A 269 20.94 -16.15 0.95
CA GLU A 269 20.63 -17.57 0.75
C GLU A 269 19.50 -17.74 -0.25
N LEU A 270 18.38 -17.05 -0.06
CA LEU A 270 17.22 -17.17 -0.95
C LEU A 270 17.49 -16.55 -2.33
N ALA A 271 18.16 -15.41 -2.37
CA ALA A 271 18.50 -14.73 -3.63
C ALA A 271 19.36 -15.60 -4.55
N ALA A 272 20.19 -16.48 -4.01
CA ALA A 272 21.05 -17.41 -4.79
C ALA A 272 20.26 -18.39 -5.67
N HIS A 273 18.97 -18.59 -5.42
CA HIS A 273 18.09 -19.40 -6.25
C HIS A 273 17.65 -18.70 -7.54
N PHE A 274 17.70 -17.36 -7.58
CA PHE A 274 17.52 -16.60 -8.82
C PHE A 274 18.87 -16.46 -9.53
N LYS A 275 18.99 -17.16 -10.66
CA LYS A 275 20.16 -17.10 -11.52
C LYS A 275 19.90 -16.17 -12.70
N VAL A 276 20.97 -15.75 -13.38
CA VAL A 276 20.87 -14.91 -14.57
C VAL A 276 19.89 -15.51 -15.58
N GLY A 277 18.93 -14.69 -16.02
CA GLY A 277 17.95 -15.06 -17.05
C GLY A 277 16.63 -15.65 -16.54
N VAL A 278 16.49 -16.02 -15.25
CA VAL A 278 15.24 -16.64 -14.74
C VAL A 278 14.15 -15.63 -14.39
N HIS A 279 14.52 -14.38 -14.12
CA HIS A 279 13.61 -13.27 -13.86
C HIS A 279 14.24 -11.97 -14.32
N GLY A 280 13.42 -10.95 -14.61
CA GLY A 280 13.93 -9.65 -15.06
C GLY A 280 12.84 -8.61 -15.23
N THR A 281 13.29 -7.41 -15.52
CA THR A 281 12.46 -6.23 -15.77
C THR A 281 13.22 -5.27 -16.70
N THR A 282 12.52 -4.52 -17.51
CA THR A 282 13.16 -3.51 -18.36
C THR A 282 13.51 -2.25 -17.56
N TYR A 283 12.56 -1.71 -16.81
CA TYR A 283 12.70 -0.40 -16.16
C TYR A 283 13.05 -0.48 -14.67
N GLY A 284 12.85 -1.62 -14.01
CA GLY A 284 13.13 -1.77 -12.59
C GLY A 284 14.60 -1.50 -12.28
N GLY A 285 14.86 -0.66 -11.27
CA GLY A 285 16.20 -0.21 -10.91
C GLY A 285 16.77 0.88 -11.82
N ASN A 286 15.92 1.57 -12.62
CA ASN A 286 16.40 2.69 -13.41
C ASN A 286 16.96 3.82 -12.54
N PRO A 287 17.97 4.56 -13.05
CA PRO A 287 18.68 5.58 -12.25
C PRO A 287 17.77 6.64 -11.65
N LEU A 288 16.75 7.08 -12.40
CA LEU A 288 15.89 8.18 -11.98
C LEU A 288 14.98 7.77 -10.81
N ALA A 289 14.26 6.64 -10.95
CA ALA A 289 13.41 6.11 -9.89
C ALA A 289 14.24 5.75 -8.64
N SER A 290 15.42 5.16 -8.85
CA SER A 290 16.30 4.75 -7.77
C SER A 290 16.88 5.94 -6.98
N ALA A 291 17.23 7.04 -7.66
CA ALA A 291 17.71 8.26 -7.00
C ALA A 291 16.62 8.90 -6.13
N ILE A 292 15.38 8.96 -6.65
CA ILE A 292 14.24 9.48 -5.90
C ILE A 292 13.96 8.58 -4.69
N ALA A 293 13.88 7.27 -4.88
CA ALA A 293 13.61 6.32 -3.79
C ALA A 293 14.72 6.31 -2.73
N ASP A 294 16.00 6.44 -3.10
CA ASP A 294 17.10 6.57 -2.15
C ASP A 294 16.91 7.79 -1.23
N LYS A 295 16.51 8.94 -1.80
CA LYS A 295 16.21 10.13 -1.00
C LYS A 295 14.94 9.96 -0.13
N VAL A 296 13.91 9.29 -0.63
CA VAL A 296 12.72 8.96 0.17
C VAL A 296 13.09 8.10 1.38
N VAL A 297 13.88 7.04 1.16
CA VAL A 297 14.32 6.14 2.23
C VAL A 297 15.21 6.87 3.24
N GLU A 298 16.09 7.77 2.78
CA GLU A 298 16.89 8.63 3.66
C GLU A 298 16.02 9.50 4.58
N LEU A 299 15.03 10.19 4.01
CA LEU A 299 14.18 11.11 4.76
C LEU A 299 13.25 10.38 5.74
N ILE A 300 12.59 9.30 5.28
CA ILE A 300 11.63 8.55 6.10
C ILE A 300 12.33 7.66 7.13
N GLY A 301 13.57 7.24 6.87
CA GLY A 301 14.38 6.49 7.82
C GLY A 301 14.82 7.28 9.07
N ASP A 302 14.57 8.59 9.10
CA ASP A 302 14.84 9.42 10.28
C ASP A 302 13.91 9.03 11.45
N PRO A 303 14.44 8.61 12.61
CA PRO A 303 13.66 8.29 13.79
C PRO A 303 12.71 9.41 14.25
N ALA A 304 13.09 10.68 14.07
CA ALA A 304 12.25 11.82 14.43
C ALA A 304 11.02 11.94 13.53
N LEU A 305 11.15 11.63 12.24
CA LEU A 305 10.00 11.57 11.32
C LEU A 305 9.05 10.47 11.75
N LEU A 306 9.56 9.28 12.05
CA LEU A 306 8.75 8.14 12.47
C LEU A 306 8.04 8.39 13.80
N GLU A 307 8.67 9.10 14.75
CA GLU A 307 7.99 9.57 15.98
C GLU A 307 6.84 10.52 15.63
N GLY A 308 7.08 11.48 14.76
CA GLY A 308 6.03 12.39 14.29
C GLY A 308 4.85 11.67 13.61
N VAL A 309 5.07 10.52 12.99
CA VAL A 309 3.98 9.67 12.45
C VAL A 309 3.13 9.10 13.60
N ARG A 310 3.76 8.62 14.67
CA ARG A 310 3.06 8.08 15.85
C ARG A 310 2.23 9.17 16.54
N GLU A 311 2.78 10.36 16.71
CA GLU A 311 2.06 11.51 17.28
C GLU A 311 0.83 11.91 16.44
N ARG A 312 0.98 12.00 15.13
CA ARG A 312 -0.13 12.29 14.20
C ARG A 312 -1.19 11.20 14.21
N SER A 313 -0.77 9.95 14.35
CA SER A 313 -1.68 8.81 14.48
C SER A 313 -2.58 8.92 15.71
N VAL A 314 -1.98 9.21 16.87
CA VAL A 314 -2.73 9.42 18.13
C VAL A 314 -3.73 10.57 17.97
N ARG A 315 -3.29 11.69 17.38
CA ARG A 315 -4.16 12.86 17.17
C ARG A 315 -5.32 12.55 16.23
N LEU A 316 -5.07 11.89 15.11
CA LEU A 316 -6.09 11.54 14.12
C LEU A 316 -7.11 10.55 14.71
N LYS A 317 -6.65 9.46 15.32
CA LYS A 317 -7.54 8.46 15.93
C LYS A 317 -8.39 9.09 17.03
N GLY A 318 -7.79 9.83 17.95
CA GLY A 318 -8.54 10.52 19.01
C GLY A 318 -9.55 11.53 18.47
N ALA A 319 -9.28 12.16 17.32
CA ALA A 319 -10.26 13.04 16.66
C ALA A 319 -11.44 12.25 16.07
N LEU A 320 -11.17 11.10 15.41
CA LEU A 320 -12.23 10.23 14.90
C LEU A 320 -13.08 9.61 16.02
N GLU A 321 -12.47 9.27 17.15
CA GLU A 321 -13.18 8.78 18.35
C GLU A 321 -14.10 9.87 18.94
N ARG A 322 -13.68 11.15 18.96
CA ARG A 322 -14.55 12.26 19.38
C ARG A 322 -15.72 12.47 18.42
N ILE A 323 -15.50 12.35 17.11
CA ILE A 323 -16.59 12.37 16.12
C ILE A 323 -17.55 11.22 16.38
N ASN A 324 -17.02 10.01 16.64
CA ASN A 324 -17.87 8.86 16.96
C ASN A 324 -18.65 9.04 18.26
N ALA A 325 -18.07 9.62 19.29
CA ALA A 325 -18.76 9.91 20.55
C ALA A 325 -19.93 10.89 20.36
N ARG A 326 -19.82 11.80 19.38
CA ARG A 326 -20.88 12.76 19.07
C ARG A 326 -21.98 12.19 18.17
N PHE A 327 -21.62 11.41 17.16
CA PHE A 327 -22.53 11.01 16.09
C PHE A 327 -22.87 9.51 16.04
N GLY A 328 -22.11 8.64 16.70
CA GLY A 328 -22.35 7.19 16.75
C GLY A 328 -22.26 6.50 15.39
N ILE A 329 -21.43 6.98 14.48
CA ILE A 329 -21.37 6.50 13.10
C ILE A 329 -20.38 5.35 12.90
N PHE A 330 -19.40 5.18 13.79
CA PHE A 330 -18.40 4.14 13.68
C PHE A 330 -18.65 2.99 14.66
N LYS A 331 -18.54 1.79 14.14
CA LYS A 331 -18.45 0.55 14.92
C LYS A 331 -17.06 0.39 15.54
N ASP A 332 -16.02 0.79 14.79
CA ASP A 332 -14.63 0.63 15.18
C ASP A 332 -13.74 1.65 14.46
N VAL A 333 -12.67 2.10 15.15
CA VAL A 333 -11.58 2.91 14.58
C VAL A 333 -10.27 2.19 14.82
N ARG A 334 -9.64 1.69 13.76
CA ARG A 334 -8.49 0.78 13.81
C ARG A 334 -7.36 1.15 12.87
N GLY A 335 -6.29 0.39 12.89
CA GLY A 335 -5.11 0.56 12.02
C GLY A 335 -3.82 0.83 12.80
N LYS A 336 -2.70 1.00 12.08
CA LYS A 336 -1.38 1.31 12.63
C LYS A 336 -0.82 2.59 12.00
N GLY A 337 -0.20 3.44 12.80
CA GLY A 337 0.35 4.71 12.33
C GLY A 337 -0.69 5.55 11.59
N LEU A 338 -0.33 6.07 10.44
CA LEU A 338 -1.22 6.83 9.55
C LEU A 338 -1.84 5.95 8.44
N LEU A 339 -2.10 4.69 8.72
CA LEU A 339 -3.01 3.82 7.99
C LEU A 339 -4.20 3.54 8.92
N VAL A 340 -5.23 4.40 8.85
CA VAL A 340 -6.36 4.40 9.76
C VAL A 340 -7.64 4.08 9.01
N GLY A 341 -8.43 3.14 9.53
CA GLY A 341 -9.75 2.76 9.06
C GLY A 341 -10.81 3.04 10.11
N ALA A 342 -11.94 3.60 9.69
CA ALA A 342 -13.12 3.79 10.53
C ALA A 342 -14.28 3.00 9.91
N GLU A 343 -14.68 1.90 10.54
CA GLU A 343 -15.76 1.04 10.08
C GLU A 343 -17.12 1.63 10.47
N LEU A 344 -17.98 1.82 9.50
CA LEU A 344 -19.32 2.35 9.71
C LEU A 344 -20.20 1.35 10.47
N THR A 345 -21.16 1.84 11.26
CA THR A 345 -22.19 1.02 11.88
C THR A 345 -23.17 0.47 10.84
N ALA A 346 -23.95 -0.56 11.20
CA ALA A 346 -24.94 -1.17 10.33
C ALA A 346 -25.99 -0.16 9.78
N ALA A 347 -26.22 0.97 10.45
CA ALA A 347 -27.07 2.05 9.96
C ALA A 347 -26.58 2.70 8.65
N PHE A 348 -25.30 2.52 8.32
CA PHE A 348 -24.63 3.07 7.14
C PHE A 348 -24.01 1.98 6.25
N ASP A 349 -24.50 0.75 6.33
CA ASP A 349 -24.00 -0.37 5.52
C ASP A 349 -24.03 -0.03 4.04
N GLY A 350 -22.91 -0.25 3.34
CA GLY A 350 -22.72 0.06 1.92
C GLY A 350 -22.53 1.56 1.59
N ARG A 351 -22.56 2.47 2.57
CA ARG A 351 -22.65 3.91 2.34
C ARG A 351 -21.34 4.68 2.54
N ALA A 352 -20.19 3.99 2.65
CA ALA A 352 -18.90 4.68 2.80
C ALA A 352 -18.63 5.69 1.67
N LYS A 353 -19.12 5.43 0.45
CA LYS A 353 -18.98 6.34 -0.70
C LYS A 353 -19.70 7.68 -0.48
N ASP A 354 -20.82 7.71 0.23
CA ASP A 354 -21.57 8.95 0.51
C ASP A 354 -20.70 9.91 1.35
N PHE A 355 -20.04 9.38 2.39
CA PHE A 355 -19.12 10.15 3.24
C PHE A 355 -17.94 10.69 2.45
N VAL A 356 -17.32 9.88 1.58
CA VAL A 356 -16.17 10.31 0.76
C VAL A 356 -16.57 11.37 -0.25
N THR A 357 -17.74 11.24 -0.88
CA THR A 357 -18.24 12.23 -1.83
C THR A 357 -18.53 13.56 -1.11
N THR A 358 -19.24 13.51 0.02
CA THR A 358 -19.56 14.71 0.81
C THR A 358 -18.29 15.33 1.42
N ALA A 359 -17.29 14.53 1.81
CA ALA A 359 -15.99 15.05 2.24
C ALA A 359 -15.29 15.84 1.13
N ALA A 360 -15.31 15.34 -0.11
CA ALA A 360 -14.76 16.06 -1.26
C ALA A 360 -15.51 17.38 -1.53
N GLU A 361 -16.82 17.42 -1.35
CA GLU A 361 -17.62 18.64 -1.41
C GLU A 361 -17.25 19.65 -0.30
N ASN A 362 -16.67 19.20 0.78
CA ASN A 362 -16.13 20.03 1.86
C ASN A 362 -14.61 20.27 1.75
N GLY A 363 -13.98 19.89 0.61
CA GLY A 363 -12.57 20.12 0.35
C GLY A 363 -11.65 19.14 1.05
N LEU A 364 -12.08 17.88 1.29
CA LEU A 364 -11.26 16.81 1.84
C LEU A 364 -11.26 15.60 0.90
N ILE A 365 -10.08 15.19 0.44
CA ILE A 365 -9.89 13.96 -0.33
C ILE A 365 -9.58 12.83 0.64
N MET A 366 -10.36 11.75 0.59
CA MET A 366 -10.15 10.54 1.40
C MET A 366 -10.56 9.29 0.62
N LEU A 367 -10.36 8.11 1.20
CA LEU A 367 -10.56 6.82 0.54
C LEU A 367 -11.59 5.96 1.28
N ILE A 368 -11.98 4.88 0.60
CA ILE A 368 -12.68 3.75 1.22
C ILE A 368 -11.80 2.50 1.18
N ALA A 369 -12.05 1.56 2.08
CA ALA A 369 -11.49 0.22 2.06
C ALA A 369 -12.64 -0.80 2.16
N GLY A 370 -13.16 -1.23 1.01
CA GLY A 370 -14.44 -1.94 0.94
C GLY A 370 -15.64 -1.00 1.10
N PRO A 371 -16.87 -1.54 1.19
CA PRO A 371 -18.10 -0.72 1.17
C PRO A 371 -18.37 0.04 2.47
N ASN A 372 -17.77 -0.38 3.59
CA ASN A 372 -18.15 0.04 4.93
C ASN A 372 -17.03 0.71 5.73
N VAL A 373 -15.84 0.87 5.16
CA VAL A 373 -14.70 1.44 5.89
C VAL A 373 -14.20 2.72 5.23
N LEU A 374 -14.19 3.80 5.99
CA LEU A 374 -13.54 5.06 5.62
C LEU A 374 -12.05 4.93 5.92
N ARG A 375 -11.18 5.22 4.94
CA ARG A 375 -9.73 5.08 5.08
C ARG A 375 -9.05 6.44 5.02
N PHE A 376 -8.23 6.71 6.03
CA PHE A 376 -7.46 7.93 6.22
C PHE A 376 -5.98 7.59 6.16
N VAL A 377 -5.29 8.12 5.15
CA VAL A 377 -3.87 7.87 4.89
C VAL A 377 -3.14 9.18 4.51
N PRO A 378 -3.22 10.22 5.36
CA PRO A 378 -2.56 11.50 5.08
C PRO A 378 -1.05 11.33 4.92
N SER A 379 -0.35 12.36 4.43
CA SER A 379 1.11 12.32 4.37
C SER A 379 1.71 12.16 5.77
N LEU A 380 2.87 11.51 5.87
CA LEU A 380 3.55 11.25 7.14
C LEU A 380 4.00 12.54 7.82
N VAL A 381 4.15 13.58 7.03
CA VAL A 381 4.64 14.90 7.45
C VAL A 381 3.56 15.99 7.44
N ILE A 382 2.29 15.61 7.34
CA ILE A 382 1.19 16.59 7.36
C ILE A 382 1.31 17.50 8.58
N PRO A 383 1.27 18.83 8.44
CA PRO A 383 1.23 19.76 9.58
C PRO A 383 0.03 19.47 10.50
N PHE A 384 0.21 19.64 11.80
CA PHE A 384 -0.84 19.32 12.78
C PHE A 384 -2.10 20.20 12.62
N ASP A 385 -1.93 21.47 12.29
CA ASP A 385 -3.02 22.40 12.02
C ASP A 385 -3.82 21.97 10.77
N LEU A 386 -3.13 21.49 9.74
CA LEU A 386 -3.77 20.99 8.53
C LEU A 386 -4.45 19.63 8.76
N LEU A 387 -3.89 18.79 9.61
CA LEU A 387 -4.53 17.54 10.05
C LEU A 387 -5.85 17.85 10.77
N ASP A 388 -5.83 18.82 11.70
CA ASP A 388 -7.03 19.23 12.43
C ASP A 388 -8.07 19.85 11.52
N GLU A 389 -7.65 20.68 10.56
CA GLU A 389 -8.56 21.27 9.57
C GLU A 389 -9.21 20.21 8.69
N GLY A 390 -8.44 19.20 8.24
CA GLY A 390 -8.99 18.06 7.50
C GLY A 390 -10.03 17.29 8.31
N VAL A 391 -9.78 17.06 9.59
CA VAL A 391 -10.77 16.45 10.52
C VAL A 391 -12.03 17.27 10.65
N LYS A 392 -11.93 18.61 10.76
CA LYS A 392 -13.11 19.50 10.81
C LYS A 392 -13.93 19.45 9.52
N ARG A 393 -13.26 19.38 8.36
CA ARG A 393 -13.93 19.20 7.06
C ARG A 393 -14.65 17.86 6.98
N PHE A 394 -14.06 16.82 7.55
CA PHE A 394 -14.70 15.51 7.68
C PHE A 394 -15.90 15.54 8.62
N GLU A 395 -15.78 16.14 9.80
CA GLU A 395 -16.90 16.28 10.76
C GLU A 395 -18.09 16.99 10.12
N LYS A 396 -17.85 18.08 9.36
CA LYS A 396 -18.89 18.77 8.61
C LYS A 396 -19.54 17.87 7.54
N ALA A 397 -18.76 17.03 6.85
CA ALA A 397 -19.30 16.07 5.91
C ALA A 397 -20.21 15.04 6.61
N VAL A 398 -19.82 14.56 7.80
CA VAL A 398 -20.66 13.68 8.63
C VAL A 398 -22.00 14.34 8.96
N GLU A 399 -22.01 15.60 9.44
CA GLU A 399 -23.25 16.34 9.72
C GLU A 399 -24.19 16.41 8.51
N GLN A 400 -23.62 16.65 7.32
CA GLN A 400 -24.40 16.74 6.08
C GLN A 400 -24.99 15.38 5.65
N VAL A 401 -24.21 14.29 5.78
CA VAL A 401 -24.71 12.93 5.47
C VAL A 401 -25.86 12.54 6.41
N LEU A 402 -25.73 12.86 7.69
CA LEU A 402 -26.78 12.59 8.68
C LEU A 402 -28.06 13.42 8.41
N ALA A 403 -27.93 14.71 8.12
CA ALA A 403 -29.07 15.57 7.79
C ALA A 403 -29.79 15.09 6.52
N ALA A 404 -29.06 14.64 5.50
CA ALA A 404 -29.65 14.07 4.29
C ALA A 404 -30.42 12.78 4.57
N GLN A 405 -29.92 11.93 5.46
CA GLN A 405 -30.62 10.70 5.86
C GLN A 405 -31.93 10.99 6.59
N GLU A 406 -31.94 11.94 7.52
CA GLU A 406 -33.15 12.35 8.21
C GLU A 406 -34.21 12.94 7.28
N ALA A 407 -33.78 13.71 6.27
CA ALA A 407 -34.67 14.28 5.27
C ALA A 407 -35.33 13.21 4.36
N THR A 408 -34.62 12.12 4.09
CA THR A 408 -35.12 11.00 3.27
C THR A 408 -36.04 10.06 4.06
N ALA A 409 -35.93 10.03 5.39
CA ALA A 409 -36.75 9.20 6.28
C ALA A 409 -38.11 9.84 6.64
N ARG A 410 -38.31 11.12 6.32
CA ARG A 410 -39.58 11.87 6.45
C ARG A 410 -40.37 11.86 5.16
#